data_b64cb1e859370c2229d69ef4d4162372
#
_entry.id   b64cb1e859370c2229d69ef4d4162372
#
_cell.length_a   1.000
_cell.length_b   1.000
_cell.length_c   1.000
_cell.angle_alpha   90.00
_cell.angle_beta   90.00
_cell.angle_gamma   90.00
#
_symmetry.space_group_name_H-M   'P 1'
#
loop_
_entity.id
_entity.type
_entity.pdbx_description
1 polymer ?
#
loop_
_entity_poly.entity_id
_entity_poly.type
_entity_poly.pdbx_seq_one_letter_code
_entity_poly.pdbx_strand_id
1 'polypeptide(L)'
;MGPFPCWTADVQLRRGRNEFTISAVDPETMKPSDNTEQVFITVPFLVLEAPTLTVDSPADGAQFENGAIPVKGSTTNAPTVAVSAVYTGPVEGQPASVAPAGGKGAKVGPKTVKVDSDGSFETPLGLSTGKWQLTVTATSPEGKSTTLTRDISIRYKGVTLVVEIKNGRAWLKVWVDGKVSKVTGTAGKVYSPGKVLTFTAKRAIEVRTGKSSATYFTLNGKDLGRMSNKGNPETWKFEPRGDPVRTDRS
;
A
#
# COMPACT_ATOMS: atom_id res chain seq x y z
N MET A 1 -36.71 -70.38 4.60
CA MET A 1 -35.76 -69.61 3.76
C MET A 1 -34.78 -68.94 4.70
N GLY A 2 -33.51 -69.37 4.71
CA GLY A 2 -32.46 -68.72 5.48
C GLY A 2 -32.14 -67.34 4.88
N PRO A 3 -31.56 -66.44 5.67
CA PRO A 3 -31.14 -65.16 5.13
C PRO A 3 -30.11 -65.38 4.00
N PHE A 4 -30.33 -64.68 2.88
CA PHE A 4 -29.35 -64.70 1.80
C PHE A 4 -28.01 -64.16 2.32
N PRO A 5 -26.86 -64.78 1.99
CA PRO A 5 -25.57 -64.31 2.43
C PRO A 5 -25.31 -62.90 1.88
N CYS A 6 -25.14 -61.93 2.80
CA CYS A 6 -24.70 -60.56 2.47
C CYS A 6 -23.18 -60.51 2.48
N TRP A 7 -22.61 -59.77 1.54
CA TRP A 7 -21.20 -59.46 1.47
C TRP A 7 -21.00 -57.95 1.40
N THR A 8 -19.84 -57.47 1.85
CA THR A 8 -19.42 -56.09 1.77
C THR A 8 -18.00 -56.02 1.22
N ALA A 9 -17.70 -54.99 0.42
CA ALA A 9 -16.37 -54.71 -0.06
C ALA A 9 -16.11 -53.21 0.01
N ASP A 10 -14.94 -52.83 0.55
CA ASP A 10 -14.47 -51.47 0.55
C ASP A 10 -13.69 -51.21 -0.73
N VAL A 11 -14.12 -50.17 -1.49
CA VAL A 11 -13.47 -49.78 -2.74
C VAL A 11 -13.02 -48.34 -2.71
N GLN A 12 -11.87 -48.05 -3.28
CA GLN A 12 -11.37 -46.67 -3.44
C GLN A 12 -11.97 -46.09 -4.73
N LEU A 13 -12.74 -44.99 -4.58
CA LEU A 13 -13.32 -44.26 -5.70
C LEU A 13 -12.36 -43.19 -6.22
N ARG A 14 -12.26 -43.08 -7.53
CA ARG A 14 -11.60 -41.97 -8.24
C ARG A 14 -12.66 -40.93 -8.63
N ARG A 15 -12.28 -39.66 -8.77
CA ARG A 15 -13.14 -38.62 -9.34
C ARG A 15 -13.56 -39.01 -10.77
N GLY A 16 -14.81 -38.75 -11.10
CA GLY A 16 -15.42 -39.20 -12.36
C GLY A 16 -16.21 -40.49 -12.20
N ARG A 17 -16.47 -41.17 -13.33
CA ARG A 17 -17.21 -42.42 -13.36
C ARG A 17 -16.28 -43.57 -12.94
N ASN A 18 -16.69 -44.30 -11.91
CA ASN A 18 -16.08 -45.56 -11.49
C ASN A 18 -17.04 -46.70 -11.93
N GLU A 19 -16.47 -47.72 -12.51
CA GLU A 19 -17.19 -48.89 -13.00
C GLU A 19 -16.68 -50.14 -12.27
N PHE A 20 -17.59 -50.87 -11.67
CA PHE A 20 -17.28 -52.10 -10.95
C PHE A 20 -18.09 -53.24 -11.58
N THR A 21 -17.40 -54.33 -11.82
CA THR A 21 -18.06 -55.59 -12.25
C THR A 21 -18.00 -56.56 -11.07
N ILE A 22 -19.18 -57.02 -10.65
CA ILE A 22 -19.34 -57.97 -9.56
C ILE A 22 -19.65 -59.32 -10.17
N SER A 23 -18.86 -60.31 -9.86
CA SER A 23 -19.09 -61.72 -10.27
C SER A 23 -18.91 -62.64 -9.09
N ALA A 24 -19.73 -63.67 -9.00
CA ALA A 24 -19.49 -64.78 -8.05
C ALA A 24 -18.49 -65.75 -8.66
N VAL A 25 -17.67 -66.36 -7.83
CA VAL A 25 -16.68 -67.38 -8.22
C VAL A 25 -17.03 -68.68 -7.47
N ASP A 26 -17.16 -69.76 -8.20
CA ASP A 26 -17.36 -71.10 -7.64
C ASP A 26 -16.04 -71.48 -6.90
N PRO A 27 -16.09 -71.79 -5.58
CA PRO A 27 -14.91 -72.07 -4.79
C PRO A 27 -14.19 -73.38 -5.14
N GLU A 28 -14.88 -74.33 -5.78
CA GLU A 28 -14.30 -75.60 -6.16
C GLU A 28 -13.66 -75.57 -7.57
N THR A 29 -14.31 -74.92 -8.50
CA THR A 29 -13.86 -74.88 -9.88
C THR A 29 -13.11 -73.63 -10.27
N MET A 30 -13.12 -72.59 -9.37
CA MET A 30 -12.55 -71.27 -9.59
C MET A 30 -13.07 -70.57 -10.85
N LYS A 31 -14.22 -70.97 -11.36
CA LYS A 31 -14.87 -70.37 -12.52
C LYS A 31 -15.76 -69.22 -12.07
N PRO A 32 -15.71 -68.04 -12.77
CA PRO A 32 -16.64 -66.96 -12.52
C PRO A 32 -18.06 -67.35 -12.98
N SER A 33 -19.04 -66.78 -12.32
CA SER A 33 -20.46 -66.87 -12.71
C SER A 33 -20.67 -66.19 -14.09
N ASP A 34 -21.53 -66.78 -14.89
CA ASP A 34 -21.98 -66.17 -16.16
C ASP A 34 -22.84 -64.92 -15.94
N ASN A 35 -23.41 -64.76 -14.73
CA ASN A 35 -24.12 -63.54 -14.32
C ASN A 35 -23.19 -62.57 -13.63
N THR A 36 -22.93 -61.46 -14.27
CA THR A 36 -22.17 -60.34 -13.72
C THR A 36 -23.07 -59.13 -13.53
N GLU A 37 -22.90 -58.42 -12.40
CA GLU A 37 -23.57 -57.13 -12.12
C GLU A 37 -22.60 -56.00 -12.37
N GLN A 38 -23.04 -54.97 -13.09
CA GLN A 38 -22.26 -53.76 -13.28
C GLN A 38 -22.80 -52.63 -12.40
N VAL A 39 -21.93 -52.06 -11.56
CA VAL A 39 -22.26 -50.94 -10.70
C VAL A 39 -21.47 -49.71 -11.14
N PHE A 40 -22.18 -48.61 -11.35
CA PHE A 40 -21.56 -47.33 -11.73
C PHE A 40 -21.69 -46.33 -10.56
N ILE A 41 -20.58 -45.79 -10.09
CA ILE A 41 -20.53 -44.77 -9.07
C ILE A 41 -19.85 -43.55 -9.65
N THR A 42 -20.57 -42.43 -9.73
CA THR A 42 -19.99 -41.18 -10.20
C THR A 42 -19.61 -40.31 -8.99
N VAL A 43 -18.31 -40.02 -8.85
CA VAL A 43 -17.80 -39.05 -7.90
C VAL A 43 -17.66 -37.71 -8.63
N PRO A 44 -18.40 -36.66 -8.26
CA PRO A 44 -18.36 -35.40 -8.96
C PRO A 44 -16.98 -34.74 -8.84
N PHE A 45 -16.57 -34.03 -9.88
CA PHE A 45 -15.43 -33.12 -9.77
C PHE A 45 -15.84 -31.92 -8.92
N LEU A 46 -15.00 -31.58 -7.94
CA LEU A 46 -15.19 -30.33 -7.21
C LEU A 46 -14.86 -29.17 -8.18
N VAL A 47 -15.85 -28.38 -8.48
CA VAL A 47 -15.64 -27.13 -9.22
C VAL A 47 -15.09 -26.13 -8.23
N LEU A 48 -13.81 -25.79 -8.37
CA LEU A 48 -13.15 -24.80 -7.53
C LEU A 48 -13.44 -23.41 -8.10
N GLU A 49 -14.32 -22.67 -7.44
CA GLU A 49 -14.64 -21.31 -7.82
C GLU A 49 -13.61 -20.33 -7.28
N ALA A 50 -13.15 -19.40 -8.14
CA ALA A 50 -12.34 -18.30 -7.70
C ALA A 50 -13.19 -17.31 -6.86
N PRO A 51 -12.62 -16.64 -5.86
CA PRO A 51 -13.34 -15.62 -5.11
C PRO A 51 -13.73 -14.45 -6.01
N THR A 52 -14.90 -13.85 -5.78
CA THR A 52 -15.17 -12.51 -6.31
C THR A 52 -14.44 -11.49 -5.45
N LEU A 53 -14.09 -10.34 -6.00
CA LEU A 53 -13.43 -9.26 -5.25
C LEU A 53 -13.87 -7.91 -5.79
N THR A 54 -14.36 -7.05 -4.91
CA THR A 54 -14.58 -5.63 -5.18
C THR A 54 -13.75 -4.79 -4.23
N VAL A 55 -13.26 -3.65 -4.70
CA VAL A 55 -12.55 -2.66 -3.90
C VAL A 55 -13.29 -1.33 -4.05
N ASP A 56 -14.04 -0.96 -3.02
CA ASP A 56 -14.87 0.25 -2.99
C ASP A 56 -14.03 1.49 -2.66
N SER A 57 -13.00 1.31 -1.84
CA SER A 57 -12.04 2.35 -1.49
C SER A 57 -10.62 1.75 -1.37
N PRO A 58 -9.62 2.44 -1.90
CA PRO A 58 -9.67 3.66 -2.71
C PRO A 58 -10.17 3.39 -4.14
N ALA A 59 -10.80 4.41 -4.75
CA ALA A 59 -11.03 4.40 -6.19
C ALA A 59 -9.68 4.49 -6.94
N ASP A 60 -9.66 4.01 -8.18
CA ASP A 60 -8.48 4.18 -9.03
C ASP A 60 -8.23 5.67 -9.31
N GLY A 61 -6.94 6.07 -9.29
CA GLY A 61 -6.53 7.48 -9.41
C GLY A 61 -6.78 8.35 -8.17
N ALA A 62 -7.26 7.80 -7.05
CA ALA A 62 -7.58 8.57 -5.86
C ALA A 62 -6.37 9.30 -5.27
N GLN A 63 -6.62 10.50 -4.75
CA GLN A 63 -5.62 11.33 -4.10
C GLN A 63 -5.93 11.47 -2.61
N PHE A 64 -4.93 11.26 -1.78
CA PHE A 64 -5.02 11.40 -0.34
C PHE A 64 -3.99 12.39 0.18
N GLU A 65 -4.28 12.98 1.32
CA GLU A 65 -3.28 13.66 2.13
C GLU A 65 -2.70 12.66 3.14
N ASN A 66 -1.44 12.82 3.54
CA ASN A 66 -0.73 11.90 4.44
C ASN A 66 -1.59 11.36 5.60
N GLY A 67 -1.43 10.08 5.88
CA GLY A 67 -2.18 9.38 6.91
C GLY A 67 -2.43 7.92 6.53
N ALA A 68 -3.27 7.27 7.30
CA ALA A 68 -3.73 5.93 6.99
C ALA A 68 -4.87 6.00 5.95
N ILE A 69 -4.72 5.26 4.86
CA ILE A 69 -5.70 5.19 3.78
C ILE A 69 -6.64 4.04 4.08
N PRO A 70 -7.96 4.26 4.11
CA PRO A 70 -8.92 3.17 4.28
C PRO A 70 -8.98 2.32 3.01
N VAL A 71 -8.70 1.02 3.14
CA VAL A 71 -8.92 0.03 2.08
C VAL A 71 -10.15 -0.76 2.48
N LYS A 72 -11.20 -0.64 1.67
CA LYS A 72 -12.51 -1.28 1.91
C LYS A 72 -12.98 -1.99 0.66
N GLY A 73 -13.73 -3.05 0.84
CA GLY A 73 -14.32 -3.80 -0.24
C GLY A 73 -15.08 -5.01 0.23
N SER A 74 -15.46 -5.84 -0.71
CA SER A 74 -16.16 -7.11 -0.43
C SER A 74 -15.61 -8.25 -1.28
N THR A 75 -15.77 -9.46 -0.77
CA THR A 75 -15.37 -10.68 -1.46
C THR A 75 -16.33 -11.82 -1.10
N THR A 76 -16.50 -12.76 -2.01
CA THR A 76 -17.17 -14.04 -1.74
C THR A 76 -16.14 -15.15 -1.87
N ASN A 77 -16.36 -16.25 -1.16
CA ASN A 77 -15.50 -17.43 -1.20
C ASN A 77 -14.03 -17.15 -0.84
N ALA A 78 -13.77 -16.18 0.04
CA ALA A 78 -12.45 -15.94 0.58
C ALA A 78 -12.53 -15.58 2.07
N PRO A 79 -11.84 -16.31 2.98
CA PRO A 79 -11.83 -16.00 4.41
C PRO A 79 -10.91 -14.82 4.74
N THR A 80 -9.98 -14.52 3.87
CA THR A 80 -9.00 -13.44 4.06
C THR A 80 -8.66 -12.74 2.74
N VAL A 81 -8.25 -11.49 2.89
CA VAL A 81 -7.74 -10.66 1.79
C VAL A 81 -6.34 -10.16 2.15
N ALA A 82 -5.41 -10.23 1.22
CA ALA A 82 -4.08 -9.65 1.36
C ALA A 82 -4.02 -8.27 0.69
N VAL A 83 -3.56 -7.26 1.43
CA VAL A 83 -3.43 -5.88 0.95
C VAL A 83 -1.97 -5.46 0.98
N SER A 84 -1.46 -5.01 -0.15
CA SER A 84 -0.08 -4.51 -0.30
C SER A 84 -0.03 -3.30 -1.20
N ALA A 85 1.06 -2.53 -1.12
CA ALA A 85 1.30 -1.41 -2.03
C ALA A 85 2.77 -1.33 -2.42
N VAL A 86 3.02 -0.88 -3.67
CA VAL A 86 4.35 -0.65 -4.22
C VAL A 86 4.48 0.82 -4.60
N TYR A 87 5.54 1.47 -4.14
CA TYR A 87 5.87 2.84 -4.51
C TYR A 87 6.30 2.91 -5.98
N THR A 88 5.62 3.71 -6.79
CA THR A 88 5.87 3.84 -8.22
C THR A 88 6.62 5.12 -8.58
N GLY A 89 6.63 6.13 -7.70
CA GLY A 89 7.38 7.36 -7.93
C GLY A 89 6.88 8.55 -7.11
N PRO A 90 7.53 9.72 -7.27
CA PRO A 90 7.13 10.95 -6.59
C PRO A 90 5.83 11.51 -7.18
N VAL A 91 5.09 12.27 -6.36
CA VAL A 91 4.03 13.16 -6.83
C VAL A 91 4.70 14.47 -7.26
N GLU A 92 4.26 15.02 -8.38
CA GLU A 92 4.75 16.28 -8.90
C GLU A 92 4.59 17.42 -7.88
N GLY A 93 5.61 18.26 -7.74
CA GLY A 93 5.64 19.36 -6.78
C GLY A 93 5.89 18.92 -5.32
N GLN A 94 6.14 17.62 -5.06
CA GLN A 94 6.52 17.11 -3.74
C GLN A 94 8.01 16.78 -3.69
N PRO A 95 8.71 17.12 -2.60
CA PRO A 95 10.15 16.85 -2.51
C PRO A 95 10.44 15.36 -2.34
N ALA A 96 11.54 14.91 -2.91
CA ALA A 96 12.01 13.54 -2.77
C ALA A 96 12.28 13.10 -1.31
N SER A 97 12.53 14.05 -0.41
CA SER A 97 12.79 13.78 1.01
C SER A 97 11.60 13.19 1.78
N VAL A 98 10.39 13.24 1.23
CA VAL A 98 9.18 12.63 1.81
C VAL A 98 8.83 11.27 1.17
N ALA A 99 9.61 10.84 0.19
CA ALA A 99 9.48 9.51 -0.40
C ALA A 99 9.86 8.41 0.60
N PRO A 100 9.36 7.18 0.43
CA PRO A 100 9.72 6.06 1.30
C PRO A 100 11.21 5.73 1.22
N ALA A 101 11.76 5.26 2.31
CA ALA A 101 13.08 4.65 2.32
C ALA A 101 13.10 3.47 1.32
N GLY A 102 14.11 3.42 0.44
CA GLY A 102 14.19 2.42 -0.63
C GLY A 102 13.73 2.91 -2.01
N GLY A 103 13.13 4.10 -2.11
CA GLY A 103 12.78 4.72 -3.40
C GLY A 103 11.77 3.91 -4.21
N LYS A 104 11.84 4.00 -5.55
CA LYS A 104 10.95 3.29 -6.47
C LYS A 104 11.04 1.77 -6.26
N GLY A 105 9.90 1.12 -6.12
CA GLY A 105 9.80 -0.31 -5.80
C GLY A 105 9.72 -0.62 -4.30
N ALA A 106 9.81 0.38 -3.41
CA ALA A 106 9.56 0.18 -1.98
C ALA A 106 8.17 -0.40 -1.76
N LYS A 107 8.07 -1.40 -0.87
CA LYS A 107 6.84 -2.16 -0.63
C LYS A 107 6.31 -1.91 0.78
N VAL A 108 4.99 -1.89 0.90
CA VAL A 108 4.26 -1.93 2.16
C VAL A 108 3.33 -3.12 2.13
N GLY A 109 3.36 -3.95 3.17
CA GLY A 109 2.61 -5.20 3.24
C GLY A 109 3.35 -6.40 2.62
N PRO A 110 2.68 -7.54 2.38
CA PRO A 110 1.23 -7.73 2.48
C PRO A 110 0.70 -7.71 3.93
N LYS A 111 -0.46 -7.10 4.12
CA LYS A 111 -1.25 -7.15 5.35
C LYS A 111 -2.44 -8.07 5.10
N THR A 112 -2.55 -9.14 5.87
CA THR A 112 -3.70 -10.04 5.81
C THR A 112 -4.84 -9.49 6.65
N VAL A 113 -6.03 -9.42 6.04
CA VAL A 113 -7.25 -8.89 6.63
C VAL A 113 -8.29 -10.00 6.63
N LYS A 114 -8.96 -10.19 7.76
CA LYS A 114 -10.09 -11.09 7.88
C LYS A 114 -11.29 -10.51 7.14
N VAL A 115 -12.03 -11.37 6.47
CA VAL A 115 -13.32 -11.02 5.86
C VAL A 115 -14.41 -11.25 6.89
N ASP A 116 -15.30 -10.29 7.04
CA ASP A 116 -16.44 -10.37 7.93
C ASP A 116 -17.51 -11.34 7.41
N SER A 117 -18.49 -11.70 8.24
CA SER A 117 -19.52 -12.68 7.88
C SER A 117 -20.42 -12.24 6.72
N ASP A 118 -20.50 -10.94 6.45
CA ASP A 118 -21.23 -10.35 5.32
C ASP A 118 -20.38 -10.26 4.04
N GLY A 119 -19.14 -10.73 4.08
CA GLY A 119 -18.20 -10.67 2.97
C GLY A 119 -17.41 -9.37 2.88
N SER A 120 -17.62 -8.41 3.77
CA SER A 120 -16.91 -7.14 3.76
C SER A 120 -15.52 -7.24 4.41
N PHE A 121 -14.62 -6.34 4.03
CA PHE A 121 -13.33 -6.14 4.69
C PHE A 121 -12.96 -4.66 4.74
N GLU A 122 -12.30 -4.29 5.82
CA GLU A 122 -11.73 -2.94 5.96
C GLU A 122 -10.38 -3.00 6.66
N THR A 123 -9.42 -2.21 6.17
CA THR A 123 -8.13 -2.04 6.85
C THR A 123 -7.50 -0.71 6.53
N PRO A 124 -6.90 -0.01 7.51
CA PRO A 124 -6.05 1.12 7.22
C PRO A 124 -4.69 0.67 6.71
N LEU A 125 -4.19 1.34 5.66
CA LEU A 125 -2.86 1.17 5.11
C LEU A 125 -2.07 2.48 5.22
N GLY A 126 -0.99 2.48 5.99
CA GLY A 126 -0.11 3.63 6.15
C GLY A 126 0.87 3.73 4.99
N LEU A 127 0.73 4.76 4.16
CA LEU A 127 1.63 5.03 3.04
C LEU A 127 2.29 6.41 3.19
N SER A 128 3.56 6.49 2.81
CA SER A 128 4.27 7.77 2.71
C SER A 128 3.87 8.53 1.44
N THR A 129 4.29 9.78 1.36
CA THR A 129 4.05 10.64 0.19
C THR A 129 4.61 10.02 -1.08
N GLY A 130 3.82 10.03 -2.15
CA GLY A 130 4.20 9.50 -3.44
C GLY A 130 3.04 8.87 -4.22
N LYS A 131 3.38 8.34 -5.38
CA LYS A 131 2.48 7.50 -6.19
C LYS A 131 2.66 6.04 -5.78
N TRP A 132 1.57 5.35 -5.61
CA TRP A 132 1.54 3.97 -5.15
C TRP A 132 0.60 3.12 -6.01
N GLN A 133 1.01 1.91 -6.30
CA GLN A 133 0.13 0.88 -6.84
C GLN A 133 -0.30 -0.02 -5.67
N LEU A 134 -1.58 0.07 -5.33
CA LEU A 134 -2.23 -0.79 -4.34
C LEU A 134 -2.63 -2.10 -5.01
N THR A 135 -2.38 -3.21 -4.34
CA THR A 135 -2.79 -4.56 -4.76
C THR A 135 -3.60 -5.20 -3.66
N VAL A 136 -4.79 -5.68 -4.01
CA VAL A 136 -5.70 -6.40 -3.12
C VAL A 136 -5.94 -7.78 -3.71
N THR A 137 -5.67 -8.84 -2.95
CA THR A 137 -5.81 -10.24 -3.39
C THR A 137 -6.69 -11.01 -2.42
N ALA A 138 -7.78 -11.54 -2.92
CA ALA A 138 -8.63 -12.51 -2.22
C ALA A 138 -8.21 -13.93 -2.60
N THR A 139 -8.15 -14.83 -1.62
CA THR A 139 -7.77 -16.23 -1.85
C THR A 139 -8.80 -17.16 -1.21
N SER A 140 -9.34 -18.08 -2.00
CA SER A 140 -10.30 -19.09 -1.52
C SER A 140 -9.58 -20.15 -0.67
N PRO A 141 -10.33 -20.93 0.15
CA PRO A 141 -9.76 -22.04 0.92
C PRO A 141 -9.02 -23.06 0.05
N GLU A 142 -9.43 -23.21 -1.21
CA GLU A 142 -8.85 -24.15 -2.19
C GLU A 142 -7.66 -23.56 -2.95
N GLY A 143 -7.24 -22.32 -2.63
CA GLY A 143 -6.05 -21.68 -3.22
C GLY A 143 -6.29 -20.93 -4.52
N LYS A 144 -7.56 -20.75 -4.98
CA LYS A 144 -7.85 -19.86 -6.10
C LYS A 144 -7.79 -18.41 -5.64
N SER A 145 -7.29 -17.52 -6.50
CA SER A 145 -7.11 -16.11 -6.15
C SER A 145 -7.67 -15.17 -7.20
N THR A 146 -8.23 -14.06 -6.74
CA THR A 146 -8.61 -12.91 -7.55
C THR A 146 -7.87 -11.67 -7.04
N THR A 147 -7.28 -10.89 -7.96
CA THR A 147 -6.46 -9.73 -7.62
C THR A 147 -6.98 -8.50 -8.35
N LEU A 148 -7.08 -7.38 -7.61
CA LEU A 148 -7.34 -6.06 -8.14
C LEU A 148 -6.21 -5.10 -7.79
N THR A 149 -5.89 -4.19 -8.72
CA THR A 149 -4.92 -3.11 -8.53
C THR A 149 -5.60 -1.75 -8.61
N ARG A 150 -5.06 -0.76 -7.89
CA ARG A 150 -5.47 0.65 -7.94
C ARG A 150 -4.23 1.52 -7.88
N ASP A 151 -4.16 2.50 -8.75
CA ASP A 151 -3.14 3.54 -8.69
C ASP A 151 -3.66 4.68 -7.81
N ILE A 152 -2.88 5.08 -6.82
CA ILE A 152 -3.24 6.15 -5.88
C ILE A 152 -2.06 7.09 -5.66
N SER A 153 -2.35 8.30 -5.20
CA SER A 153 -1.34 9.27 -4.86
C SER A 153 -1.53 9.86 -3.47
N ILE A 154 -0.43 9.99 -2.73
CA ILE A 154 -0.39 10.56 -1.39
C ILE A 154 0.39 11.87 -1.45
N ARG A 155 -0.27 12.97 -1.08
CA ARG A 155 0.37 14.28 -0.94
C ARG A 155 0.71 14.54 0.51
N TYR A 156 1.82 15.22 0.75
CA TYR A 156 2.18 15.64 2.10
C TYR A 156 1.27 16.79 2.55
N LYS A 157 0.58 16.59 3.68
CA LYS A 157 -0.20 17.63 4.32
C LYS A 157 0.66 18.33 5.36
N GLY A 158 1.06 19.54 5.09
CA GLY A 158 1.94 20.33 5.94
C GLY A 158 2.74 21.32 5.14
N VAL A 159 3.86 21.74 5.69
CA VAL A 159 4.80 22.66 5.05
C VAL A 159 5.95 21.88 4.48
N THR A 160 6.17 22.01 3.19
CA THR A 160 7.39 21.60 2.53
C THR A 160 8.09 22.85 2.01
N LEU A 161 9.26 23.15 2.56
CA LEU A 161 10.04 24.33 2.19
C LEU A 161 11.38 23.91 1.61
N VAL A 162 11.62 24.31 0.38
CA VAL A 162 12.94 24.21 -0.25
C VAL A 162 13.60 25.59 -0.09
N VAL A 163 14.81 25.58 0.43
CA VAL A 163 15.66 26.78 0.60
C VAL A 163 16.88 26.60 -0.27
N GLU A 164 17.06 27.47 -1.24
CA GLU A 164 18.20 27.47 -2.15
C GLU A 164 19.04 28.73 -1.93
N ILE A 165 20.36 28.57 -1.86
CA ILE A 165 21.29 29.69 -1.75
C ILE A 165 21.84 30.03 -3.13
N LYS A 166 21.59 31.28 -3.57
CA LYS A 166 22.09 31.84 -4.84
C LYS A 166 22.78 33.19 -4.58
N ASN A 167 23.63 33.60 -5.50
CA ASN A 167 24.23 34.95 -5.50
C ASN A 167 24.97 35.34 -4.24
N GLY A 168 25.65 34.36 -3.60
CA GLY A 168 26.51 34.62 -2.42
C GLY A 168 26.21 33.66 -1.27
N ARG A 169 27.08 33.66 -0.28
CA ARG A 169 26.93 32.85 0.93
C ARG A 169 25.84 33.43 1.83
N ALA A 170 25.08 32.56 2.49
CA ALA A 170 24.08 32.95 3.48
C ALA A 170 24.17 32.08 4.72
N TRP A 171 24.07 32.69 5.90
CA TRP A 171 23.88 31.97 7.15
C TRP A 171 22.41 31.68 7.32
N LEU A 172 22.08 30.45 7.73
CA LEU A 172 20.70 29.99 7.97
C LEU A 172 20.57 29.39 9.36
N LYS A 173 19.45 29.69 10.02
CA LYS A 173 18.93 28.99 11.20
C LYS A 173 17.47 28.66 10.94
N VAL A 174 17.08 27.40 11.12
CA VAL A 174 15.75 26.91 10.76
C VAL A 174 15.10 26.26 11.96
N TRP A 175 13.82 26.56 12.16
CA TRP A 175 12.97 25.90 13.13
C TRP A 175 11.84 25.16 12.38
N VAL A 176 11.60 23.92 12.77
CA VAL A 176 10.56 23.03 12.25
C VAL A 176 9.58 22.75 13.38
N ASP A 177 8.33 23.14 13.21
CA ASP A 177 7.29 23.04 14.25
C ASP A 177 7.75 23.64 15.61
N GLY A 178 8.48 24.75 15.58
CA GLY A 178 8.99 25.48 16.75
C GLY A 178 10.31 24.96 17.33
N LYS A 179 10.84 23.82 16.86
CA LYS A 179 12.11 23.23 17.31
C LYS A 179 13.24 23.53 16.32
N VAL A 180 14.43 23.82 16.82
CA VAL A 180 15.60 24.04 15.96
C VAL A 180 15.89 22.79 15.13
N SER A 181 16.08 22.99 13.83
CA SER A 181 16.42 21.91 12.91
C SER A 181 17.84 21.41 13.15
N LYS A 182 18.02 20.09 13.22
CA LYS A 182 19.35 19.46 13.31
C LYS A 182 20.25 19.78 12.11
N VAL A 183 19.66 20.10 10.95
CA VAL A 183 20.39 20.41 9.70
C VAL A 183 21.18 21.72 9.84
N THR A 184 20.59 22.72 10.50
CA THR A 184 21.24 24.03 10.72
C THR A 184 21.89 24.15 12.09
N GLY A 185 21.49 23.33 13.07
CA GLY A 185 21.96 23.38 14.44
C GLY A 185 21.48 24.62 15.20
N THR A 186 21.78 24.69 16.49
CA THR A 186 21.35 25.77 17.40
C THR A 186 22.02 27.10 17.07
N ALA A 187 23.28 27.06 16.61
CA ALA A 187 24.03 28.24 16.21
C ALA A 187 23.75 28.72 14.78
N GLY A 188 22.96 27.94 14.01
CA GLY A 188 22.84 28.16 12.59
C GLY A 188 24.07 27.70 11.81
N LYS A 189 24.03 27.79 10.49
CA LYS A 189 25.10 27.33 9.61
C LYS A 189 25.20 28.18 8.35
N VAL A 190 26.45 28.46 7.89
CA VAL A 190 26.69 29.15 6.63
C VAL A 190 26.69 28.15 5.47
N TYR A 191 25.98 28.50 4.39
CA TYR A 191 25.93 27.74 3.16
C TYR A 191 26.43 28.54 1.97
N SER A 192 27.05 27.85 1.02
CA SER A 192 27.57 28.43 -0.22
C SER A 192 26.49 28.41 -1.33
N PRO A 193 26.67 29.24 -2.36
CA PRO A 193 25.78 29.20 -3.55
C PRO A 193 25.69 27.81 -4.15
N GLY A 194 24.51 27.47 -4.68
CA GLY A 194 24.17 26.15 -5.22
C GLY A 194 23.69 25.14 -4.18
N LYS A 195 23.75 25.49 -2.86
CA LYS A 195 23.22 24.61 -1.83
C LYS A 195 21.70 24.66 -1.80
N VAL A 196 21.08 23.49 -1.88
CA VAL A 196 19.65 23.28 -1.73
C VAL A 196 19.39 22.49 -0.45
N LEU A 197 18.45 22.96 0.37
CA LEU A 197 18.01 22.34 1.62
C LEU A 197 16.49 22.17 1.55
N THR A 198 15.98 21.03 1.99
CA THR A 198 14.55 20.76 2.06
C THR A 198 14.15 20.47 3.51
N PHE A 199 13.08 21.13 3.95
CA PHE A 199 12.50 20.98 5.27
C PHE A 199 11.03 20.61 5.15
N THR A 200 10.54 19.77 6.07
CA THR A 200 9.13 19.40 6.17
C THR A 200 8.65 19.63 7.60
N ALA A 201 7.45 20.17 7.75
CA ALA A 201 6.81 20.43 9.03
C ALA A 201 5.31 20.12 8.98
N LYS A 202 4.72 19.80 10.13
CA LYS A 202 3.27 19.63 10.22
C LYS A 202 2.52 20.96 10.27
N ARG A 203 3.11 21.98 10.91
CA ARG A 203 2.47 23.27 11.20
C ARG A 203 3.19 24.45 10.56
N ALA A 204 4.49 24.60 10.80
CA ALA A 204 5.23 25.74 10.31
C ALA A 204 6.74 25.49 10.24
N ILE A 205 7.38 26.16 9.29
CA ILE A 205 8.83 26.28 9.21
C ILE A 205 9.18 27.75 9.32
N GLU A 206 10.11 28.10 10.24
CA GLU A 206 10.66 29.43 10.32
C GLU A 206 12.12 29.39 9.87
N VAL A 207 12.51 30.32 9.03
CA VAL A 207 13.88 30.45 8.51
C VAL A 207 14.39 31.83 8.78
N ARG A 208 15.45 31.92 9.58
CA ARG A 208 16.26 33.12 9.70
C ARG A 208 17.44 33.01 8.74
N THR A 209 17.55 33.98 7.86
CA THR A 209 18.68 34.10 6.95
C THR A 209 19.50 35.34 7.28
N GLY A 210 20.82 35.25 7.23
CA GLY A 210 21.73 36.39 7.40
C GLY A 210 21.81 37.27 6.14
N LYS A 211 21.32 36.76 4.98
CA LYS A 211 21.35 37.50 3.71
C LYS A 211 20.10 37.12 2.87
N SER A 212 19.03 37.89 3.03
CA SER A 212 17.75 37.62 2.34
C SER A 212 17.88 37.68 0.84
N SER A 213 18.72 38.54 0.29
CA SER A 213 18.96 38.67 -1.16
C SER A 213 19.62 37.44 -1.80
N ALA A 214 20.22 36.53 -1.00
CA ALA A 214 20.88 35.32 -1.46
C ALA A 214 20.07 34.05 -1.16
N THR A 215 18.90 34.17 -0.49
CA THR A 215 18.10 33.03 -0.04
C THR A 215 16.79 32.97 -0.79
N TYR A 216 16.55 31.86 -1.51
CA TYR A 216 15.37 31.63 -2.35
C TYR A 216 14.54 30.52 -1.73
N PHE A 217 13.23 30.64 -1.85
CA PHE A 217 12.26 29.76 -1.21
C PHE A 217 11.27 29.18 -2.20
N THR A 218 10.99 27.89 -2.06
CA THR A 218 9.86 27.22 -2.74
C THR A 218 9.00 26.57 -1.67
N LEU A 219 7.74 26.99 -1.56
CA LEU A 219 6.78 26.52 -0.57
C LEU A 219 5.76 25.59 -1.22
N ASN A 220 5.67 24.34 -0.78
CA ASN A 220 4.73 23.33 -1.27
C ASN A 220 4.72 23.23 -2.83
N GLY A 221 5.90 23.36 -3.45
CA GLY A 221 6.08 23.36 -4.90
C GLY A 221 5.88 24.71 -5.61
N LYS A 222 5.38 25.73 -4.90
CA LYS A 222 5.25 27.09 -5.44
C LYS A 222 6.56 27.86 -5.22
N ASP A 223 7.20 28.31 -6.29
CA ASP A 223 8.35 29.20 -6.21
C ASP A 223 7.92 30.58 -5.69
N LEU A 224 8.52 31.00 -4.60
CA LEU A 224 8.31 32.30 -3.96
C LEU A 224 9.46 33.28 -4.28
N GLY A 225 10.56 32.77 -4.86
CA GLY A 225 11.77 33.54 -5.04
C GLY A 225 12.43 33.93 -3.71
N ARG A 226 13.04 35.10 -3.67
CA ARG A 226 13.59 35.70 -2.46
C ARG A 226 12.54 36.57 -1.76
N MET A 227 12.50 36.55 -0.44
CA MET A 227 11.50 37.31 0.32
C MET A 227 11.86 38.79 0.41
N SER A 228 13.13 39.15 0.20
CA SER A 228 13.59 40.53 0.25
C SER A 228 14.83 40.71 -0.63
N ASN A 229 15.02 41.93 -1.15
CA ASN A 229 16.19 42.35 -1.90
C ASN A 229 17.31 42.91 -0.97
N LYS A 230 17.01 43.03 0.32
CA LYS A 230 17.95 43.59 1.30
C LYS A 230 18.99 42.56 1.71
N GLY A 231 20.21 43.03 1.98
CA GLY A 231 21.29 42.19 2.49
C GLY A 231 21.22 41.90 4.00
N ASN A 232 20.15 42.30 4.66
CA ASN A 232 20.00 42.23 6.11
C ASN A 232 19.45 40.88 6.58
N PRO A 233 19.72 40.49 7.84
CA PRO A 233 19.10 39.32 8.44
C PRO A 233 17.58 39.49 8.56
N GLU A 234 16.85 38.47 8.14
CA GLU A 234 15.38 38.42 8.24
C GLU A 234 14.92 37.03 8.63
N THR A 235 13.79 36.97 9.34
CA THR A 235 13.13 35.72 9.69
C THR A 235 11.76 35.65 9.04
N TRP A 236 11.47 34.55 8.37
CA TRP A 236 10.22 34.30 7.67
C TRP A 236 9.60 33.00 8.16
N LYS A 237 8.29 33.04 8.43
CA LYS A 237 7.48 31.89 8.81
C LYS A 237 6.65 31.44 7.61
N PHE A 238 6.69 30.15 7.33
CA PHE A 238 5.99 29.48 6.25
C PHE A 238 5.01 28.49 6.85
N GLU A 239 3.74 28.60 6.50
CA GLU A 239 2.63 27.74 6.94
C GLU A 239 2.05 26.95 5.77
N PRO A 240 1.22 25.89 6.00
CA PRO A 240 0.63 25.08 4.92
C PRO A 240 -0.25 25.88 3.96
N ARG A 241 -0.82 26.99 4.45
CA ARG A 241 -1.70 27.90 3.70
C ARG A 241 -1.35 29.34 4.04
N GLY A 242 -1.61 30.23 3.07
CA GLY A 242 -1.33 31.65 3.21
C GLY A 242 0.06 32.02 2.70
N ASP A 243 0.30 33.33 2.67
CA ASP A 243 1.62 33.88 2.30
C ASP A 243 2.60 33.84 3.48
N PRO A 244 3.90 33.79 3.21
CA PRO A 244 4.91 33.84 4.26
C PRO A 244 4.82 35.12 5.08
N VAL A 245 4.99 34.99 6.38
CA VAL A 245 4.90 36.12 7.33
C VAL A 245 6.29 36.38 7.91
N ARG A 246 6.70 37.66 7.90
CA ARG A 246 7.93 38.09 8.58
C ARG A 246 7.73 38.01 10.08
N THR A 247 8.74 37.46 10.80
CA THR A 247 8.74 37.36 12.26
C THR A 247 10.03 37.92 12.86
N ASP A 248 10.01 38.20 14.15
CA ASP A 248 11.17 38.75 14.88
C ASP A 248 11.97 37.65 15.61
N ARG A 249 11.73 36.38 15.30
CA ARG A 249 12.46 35.28 15.93
C ARG A 249 13.95 35.30 15.57
N SER A 250 14.81 35.25 16.58
CA SER A 250 16.26 35.29 16.47
C SER A 250 16.94 33.97 16.88
#